data_c4770b1f95e8f5c5cbd558159e1a352a
#
_entry.id   c4770b1f95e8f5c5cbd558159e1a352a
#
_cell.length_a   1.000
_cell.length_b   1.000
_cell.length_c   1.000
_cell.angle_alpha   90.00
_cell.angle_beta   90.00
_cell.angle_gamma   90.00
#
_symmetry.space_group_name_H-M   'P 1'
#
loop_
_entity.id
_entity.type
_entity.pdbx_description
1 polymer ?
#
loop_
_entity_poly.entity_id
_entity_poly.type
_entity_poly.pdbx_seq_one_letter_code
_entity_poly.pdbx_strand_id
1 'polypeptide(L)'
;MPIARRSLVVASAAAAALPAWAQPSAAEADAPALPRAGTPLPLAPIDRFDGSRFEPREADGRVLVLYWWASWCPFCALVSPHIEALWRQERGKGLLLLAPSIDREPQAARDYLTRRGYTFPAAWVTPEFQRALPKPRGLPVTIVRGRDGRVRQAEAGQLFPEDVMALARHLQ
;
A
#
# COMPACT_ATOMS: atom_id res chain seq x y z
N MET A 1 47.29 52.03 26.91
CA MET A 1 46.74 51.22 25.78
C MET A 1 45.90 50.12 26.37
N PRO A 2 44.53 50.08 26.20
CA PRO A 2 43.71 49.01 26.71
C PRO A 2 43.54 47.90 25.66
N ILE A 3 43.82 46.67 26.04
CA ILE A 3 43.67 45.47 25.23
C ILE A 3 42.19 45.05 25.26
N ALA A 4 41.50 45.14 24.11
CA ALA A 4 40.14 44.70 23.93
C ALA A 4 40.07 43.15 23.89
N ARG A 5 39.43 42.56 24.89
CA ARG A 5 39.10 41.11 24.90
C ARG A 5 37.89 40.90 24.00
N ARG A 6 38.10 40.21 22.89
CA ARG A 6 37.00 39.71 22.01
C ARG A 6 36.44 38.42 22.62
N SER A 7 35.21 38.50 23.15
CA SER A 7 34.46 37.36 23.57
C SER A 7 33.91 36.63 22.34
N LEU A 8 34.35 35.41 22.11
CA LEU A 8 33.78 34.49 21.13
C LEU A 8 32.48 33.91 21.74
N VAL A 9 31.34 34.33 21.20
CA VAL A 9 30.04 33.68 21.49
C VAL A 9 29.95 32.43 20.60
N VAL A 10 30.12 31.25 21.20
CA VAL A 10 29.86 29.97 20.53
C VAL A 10 28.35 29.72 20.60
N ALA A 11 27.67 29.91 19.51
CA ALA A 11 26.26 29.54 19.39
C ALA A 11 26.16 28.00 19.25
N SER A 12 25.79 27.32 20.32
CA SER A 12 25.45 25.90 20.29
C SER A 12 24.08 25.71 19.62
N ALA A 13 24.07 25.24 18.37
CA ALA A 13 22.85 24.79 17.73
C ALA A 13 22.39 23.47 18.38
N ALA A 14 21.38 23.52 19.22
CA ALA A 14 20.72 22.34 19.74
C ALA A 14 19.92 21.69 18.61
N ALA A 15 20.43 20.60 18.05
CA ALA A 15 19.68 19.75 17.14
C ALA A 15 18.54 19.07 17.94
N ALA A 16 17.30 19.50 17.72
CA ALA A 16 16.13 18.85 18.29
C ALA A 16 15.98 17.45 17.68
N ALA A 17 16.34 16.40 18.44
CA ALA A 17 16.11 15.01 18.04
C ALA A 17 14.57 14.76 18.04
N LEU A 18 14.04 14.29 16.91
CA LEU A 18 12.64 13.85 16.84
C LEU A 18 12.44 12.65 17.79
N PRO A 19 11.29 12.56 18.47
CA PRO A 19 10.99 11.43 19.34
C PRO A 19 10.95 10.12 18.51
N ALA A 20 11.41 9.01 19.11
CA ALA A 20 11.60 7.71 18.43
C ALA A 20 10.31 7.17 17.74
N TRP A 21 9.13 7.54 18.23
CA TRP A 21 7.84 7.17 17.61
C TRP A 21 7.52 7.95 16.33
N ALA A 22 8.19 9.07 16.08
CA ALA A 22 8.01 9.88 14.87
C ALA A 22 8.96 9.49 13.74
N GLN A 23 9.85 8.53 13.96
CA GLN A 23 10.78 8.06 12.93
C GLN A 23 10.17 6.89 12.17
N PRO A 24 10.18 6.89 10.80
CA PRO A 24 9.77 5.73 10.04
C PRO A 24 10.66 4.52 10.41
N SER A 25 10.08 3.33 10.42
CA SER A 25 10.88 2.11 10.60
C SER A 25 11.92 1.99 9.47
N ALA A 26 13.05 1.32 9.72
CA ALA A 26 14.06 1.12 8.69
C ALA A 26 13.46 0.47 7.42
N ALA A 27 12.56 -0.50 7.59
CA ALA A 27 11.85 -1.15 6.48
C ALA A 27 10.97 -0.16 5.67
N GLU A 28 10.40 0.86 6.31
CA GLU A 28 9.62 1.87 5.62
C GLU A 28 10.52 2.93 4.95
N ALA A 29 11.69 3.22 5.53
CA ALA A 29 12.67 4.12 4.94
C ALA A 29 13.26 3.55 3.65
N ASP A 30 13.51 2.23 3.61
CA ASP A 30 14.06 1.51 2.46
C ASP A 30 12.99 1.08 1.44
N ALA A 31 11.69 1.27 1.75
CA ALA A 31 10.62 0.91 0.84
C ALA A 31 10.69 1.70 -0.48
N PRO A 32 10.44 1.06 -1.63
CA PRO A 32 10.49 1.73 -2.93
C PRO A 32 9.46 2.87 -3.02
N ALA A 33 9.75 3.83 -3.88
CA ALA A 33 8.78 4.85 -4.25
C ALA A 33 7.58 4.23 -4.98
N LEU A 34 6.46 4.96 -5.01
CA LEU A 34 5.31 4.57 -5.85
C LEU A 34 5.73 4.40 -7.31
N PRO A 35 5.26 3.35 -7.99
CA PRO A 35 5.53 3.17 -9.40
C PRO A 35 4.85 4.26 -10.22
N ARG A 36 5.54 4.76 -11.25
CA ARG A 36 5.01 5.80 -12.13
C ARG A 36 4.01 5.23 -13.13
N ALA A 37 2.99 6.02 -13.46
CA ALA A 37 2.06 5.67 -14.55
C ALA A 37 2.83 5.36 -15.85
N GLY A 38 2.38 4.34 -16.58
CA GLY A 38 3.00 3.85 -17.80
C GLY A 38 4.13 2.84 -17.58
N THR A 39 4.67 2.68 -16.36
CA THR A 39 5.71 1.68 -16.10
C THR A 39 5.11 0.26 -16.00
N PRO A 40 5.82 -0.80 -16.43
CA PRO A 40 5.39 -2.17 -16.19
C PRO A 40 5.25 -2.45 -14.69
N LEU A 41 4.18 -3.15 -14.30
CA LEU A 41 4.00 -3.67 -12.95
C LEU A 41 4.11 -5.20 -12.99
N PRO A 42 5.27 -5.78 -12.68
CA PRO A 42 5.40 -7.22 -12.55
C PRO A 42 4.55 -7.69 -11.36
N LEU A 43 4.00 -8.90 -11.47
CA LEU A 43 3.20 -9.53 -10.43
C LEU A 43 3.88 -10.81 -9.98
N ALA A 44 3.58 -11.24 -8.77
CA ALA A 44 4.05 -12.49 -8.21
C ALA A 44 2.87 -13.36 -7.76
N PRO A 45 2.99 -14.69 -7.77
CA PRO A 45 1.97 -15.57 -7.24
C PRO A 45 1.89 -15.45 -5.72
N ILE A 46 0.66 -15.57 -5.18
CA ILE A 46 0.42 -15.52 -3.74
C ILE A 46 -0.84 -16.30 -3.37
N ASP A 47 -0.80 -17.01 -2.22
CA ASP A 47 -1.96 -17.72 -1.71
C ASP A 47 -2.92 -16.74 -1.02
N ARG A 48 -4.19 -16.78 -1.44
CA ARG A 48 -5.26 -15.96 -0.87
C ARG A 48 -5.81 -16.57 0.41
N PHE A 49 -6.45 -15.76 1.23
CA PHE A 49 -7.07 -16.22 2.46
C PHE A 49 -8.27 -17.16 2.25
N ASP A 50 -8.88 -17.19 1.09
CA ASP A 50 -9.97 -18.10 0.72
C ASP A 50 -9.49 -19.49 0.27
N GLY A 51 -8.19 -19.75 0.32
CA GLY A 51 -7.55 -21.00 -0.09
C GLY A 51 -7.22 -21.09 -1.58
N SER A 52 -7.63 -20.12 -2.39
CA SER A 52 -7.21 -20.03 -3.78
C SER A 52 -5.80 -19.43 -3.91
N ARG A 53 -5.19 -19.60 -5.08
CA ARG A 53 -3.90 -18.98 -5.40
C ARG A 53 -4.06 -17.94 -6.49
N PHE A 54 -3.53 -16.74 -6.27
CA PHE A 54 -3.38 -15.75 -7.32
C PHE A 54 -2.17 -16.11 -8.18
N GLU A 55 -2.41 -16.21 -9.47
CA GLU A 55 -1.35 -16.35 -10.47
C GLU A 55 -1.28 -15.10 -11.35
N PRO A 56 -0.06 -14.60 -11.68
CA PRO A 56 0.10 -13.38 -12.49
C PRO A 56 -0.72 -13.35 -13.78
N ARG A 57 -0.86 -14.51 -14.45
CA ARG A 57 -1.66 -14.68 -15.67
C ARG A 57 -3.15 -14.35 -15.50
N GLU A 58 -3.70 -14.39 -14.28
CA GLU A 58 -5.09 -13.98 -14.04
C GLU A 58 -5.32 -12.50 -14.40
N ALA A 59 -4.26 -11.69 -14.33
CA ALA A 59 -4.31 -10.26 -14.64
C ALA A 59 -4.00 -9.94 -16.11
N ASP A 60 -3.74 -10.95 -16.96
CA ASP A 60 -3.47 -10.71 -18.37
C ASP A 60 -4.75 -10.24 -19.08
N GLY A 61 -4.66 -9.11 -19.78
CA GLY A 61 -5.79 -8.48 -20.44
C GLY A 61 -6.87 -7.92 -19.50
N ARG A 62 -6.63 -7.89 -18.17
CA ARG A 62 -7.58 -7.41 -17.17
C ARG A 62 -7.04 -6.20 -16.42
N VAL A 63 -7.96 -5.41 -15.88
CA VAL A 63 -7.62 -4.33 -14.93
C VAL A 63 -7.53 -4.93 -13.54
N LEU A 64 -6.38 -4.72 -12.87
CA LEU A 64 -6.15 -5.15 -11.50
C LEU A 64 -6.00 -3.93 -10.59
N VAL A 65 -6.76 -3.92 -9.49
CA VAL A 65 -6.50 -3.06 -8.34
C VAL A 65 -5.68 -3.86 -7.31
N LEU A 66 -4.47 -3.40 -7.05
CA LEU A 66 -3.59 -3.92 -6.01
C LEU A 66 -3.68 -3.00 -4.79
N TYR A 67 -4.15 -3.52 -3.65
CA TYR A 67 -4.42 -2.75 -2.44
C TYR A 67 -3.58 -3.27 -1.27
N TRP A 68 -2.45 -2.62 -0.96
CA TRP A 68 -1.61 -2.95 0.18
C TRP A 68 -2.19 -2.37 1.47
N TRP A 69 -2.34 -3.22 2.50
CA TRP A 69 -2.99 -2.84 3.74
C TRP A 69 -2.46 -3.60 4.95
N ALA A 70 -2.93 -3.23 6.15
CA ALA A 70 -2.74 -3.97 7.38
C ALA A 70 -3.93 -3.76 8.32
N SER A 71 -4.22 -4.74 9.18
CA SER A 71 -5.33 -4.69 10.13
C SER A 71 -5.17 -3.61 11.20
N TRP A 72 -3.94 -3.25 11.53
CA TRP A 72 -3.58 -2.20 12.50
C TRP A 72 -3.46 -0.81 11.90
N CYS A 73 -3.58 -0.64 10.61
CA CYS A 73 -3.41 0.64 9.93
C CYS A 73 -4.70 1.47 9.99
N PRO A 74 -4.71 2.66 10.67
CA PRO A 74 -5.92 3.44 10.82
C PRO A 74 -6.45 4.00 9.49
N PHE A 75 -5.59 4.42 8.58
CA PHE A 75 -5.99 4.89 7.25
C PHE A 75 -6.52 3.74 6.39
N CYS A 76 -6.00 2.52 6.56
CA CYS A 76 -6.56 1.34 5.90
C CYS A 76 -7.99 1.07 6.39
N ALA A 77 -8.27 1.28 7.69
CA ALA A 77 -9.61 1.12 8.23
C ALA A 77 -10.63 2.10 7.63
N LEU A 78 -10.18 3.28 7.18
CA LEU A 78 -11.03 4.26 6.48
C LEU A 78 -11.25 3.89 5.01
N VAL A 79 -10.23 3.34 4.33
CA VAL A 79 -10.28 3.04 2.89
C VAL A 79 -10.91 1.68 2.58
N SER A 80 -10.67 0.66 3.43
CA SER A 80 -11.13 -0.72 3.19
C SER A 80 -12.63 -0.89 2.94
N PRO A 81 -13.56 -0.14 3.60
CA PRO A 81 -14.98 -0.21 3.28
C PRO A 81 -15.29 0.16 1.83
N HIS A 82 -14.56 1.13 1.29
CA HIS A 82 -14.74 1.61 -0.09
C HIS A 82 -14.11 0.66 -1.11
N ILE A 83 -12.99 0.01 -0.76
CA ILE A 83 -12.41 -1.10 -1.55
C ILE A 83 -13.39 -2.28 -1.62
N GLU A 84 -14.06 -2.61 -0.51
CA GLU A 84 -15.11 -3.64 -0.50
C GLU A 84 -16.29 -3.25 -1.38
N ALA A 85 -16.74 -2.00 -1.31
CA ALA A 85 -17.82 -1.50 -2.16
C ALA A 85 -17.44 -1.56 -3.65
N LEU A 86 -16.26 -1.09 -4.02
CA LEU A 86 -15.72 -1.17 -5.37
C LEU A 86 -15.68 -2.64 -5.86
N TRP A 87 -15.14 -3.54 -5.03
CA TRP A 87 -15.07 -4.96 -5.35
C TRP A 87 -16.44 -5.55 -5.64
N ARG A 88 -17.41 -5.36 -4.74
CA ARG A 88 -18.77 -5.88 -4.90
C ARG A 88 -19.44 -5.36 -6.17
N GLN A 89 -19.24 -4.09 -6.49
CA GLN A 89 -19.86 -3.45 -7.63
C GLN A 89 -19.22 -3.84 -8.97
N GLU A 90 -17.89 -4.03 -9.01
CA GLU A 90 -17.14 -4.11 -10.27
C GLU A 90 -16.59 -5.52 -10.60
N ARG A 91 -16.58 -6.47 -9.63
CA ARG A 91 -16.09 -7.84 -9.87
C ARG A 91 -16.78 -8.55 -11.03
N GLY A 92 -18.08 -8.33 -11.18
CA GLY A 92 -18.89 -8.89 -12.28
C GLY A 92 -18.66 -8.21 -13.64
N LYS A 93 -17.96 -7.07 -13.65
CA LYS A 93 -17.66 -6.26 -14.85
C LYS A 93 -16.19 -6.40 -15.28
N GLY A 94 -15.47 -7.33 -14.69
CA GLY A 94 -14.09 -7.66 -15.09
C GLY A 94 -12.99 -7.05 -14.22
N LEU A 95 -13.33 -6.34 -13.14
CA LEU A 95 -12.33 -5.91 -12.16
C LEU A 95 -11.67 -7.13 -11.51
N LEU A 96 -10.35 -7.13 -11.49
CA LEU A 96 -9.56 -7.99 -10.63
C LEU A 96 -9.07 -7.17 -9.44
N LEU A 97 -9.08 -7.77 -8.25
CA LEU A 97 -8.56 -7.16 -7.05
C LEU A 97 -7.65 -8.15 -6.33
N LEU A 98 -6.54 -7.67 -5.81
CA LEU A 98 -5.65 -8.39 -4.91
C LEU A 98 -5.27 -7.44 -3.78
N ALA A 99 -5.53 -7.88 -2.54
CA ALA A 99 -5.26 -7.08 -1.35
C ALA A 99 -4.20 -7.74 -0.45
N PRO A 100 -2.89 -7.55 -0.72
CA PRO A 100 -1.82 -8.10 0.11
C PRO A 100 -1.76 -7.37 1.46
N SER A 101 -1.86 -8.15 2.56
CA SER A 101 -1.69 -7.68 3.93
C SER A 101 -0.25 -7.81 4.37
N ILE A 102 0.26 -6.77 5.03
CA ILE A 102 1.58 -6.77 5.68
C ILE A 102 1.49 -6.96 7.20
N ASP A 103 0.41 -7.54 7.70
CA ASP A 103 0.34 -7.95 9.11
C ASP A 103 1.49 -8.90 9.46
N ARG A 104 1.99 -8.83 10.68
CA ARG A 104 3.06 -9.73 11.14
C ARG A 104 2.61 -11.19 11.11
N GLU A 105 1.34 -11.42 11.46
CA GLU A 105 0.73 -12.74 11.49
C GLU A 105 -0.50 -12.78 10.57
N PRO A 106 -0.64 -13.82 9.74
CA PRO A 106 -1.76 -13.93 8.80
C PRO A 106 -3.12 -13.98 9.51
N GLN A 107 -3.15 -14.46 10.76
CA GLN A 107 -4.39 -14.57 11.52
C GLN A 107 -4.98 -13.21 11.86
N ALA A 108 -4.15 -12.18 12.14
CA ALA A 108 -4.62 -10.84 12.42
C ALA A 108 -5.41 -10.24 11.23
N ALA A 109 -4.90 -10.46 10.01
CA ALA A 109 -5.58 -10.06 8.78
C ALA A 109 -6.90 -10.84 8.57
N ARG A 110 -6.90 -12.17 8.75
CA ARG A 110 -8.10 -13.00 8.63
C ARG A 110 -9.21 -12.56 9.59
N ASP A 111 -8.86 -12.35 10.86
CA ASP A 111 -9.80 -11.92 11.89
C ASP A 111 -10.38 -10.54 11.58
N TYR A 112 -9.54 -9.63 11.07
CA TYR A 112 -10.00 -8.31 10.65
C TYR A 112 -11.02 -8.38 9.52
N LEU A 113 -10.71 -9.14 8.45
CA LEU A 113 -11.63 -9.33 7.32
C LEU A 113 -12.96 -9.92 7.77
N THR A 114 -12.91 -10.96 8.62
CA THR A 114 -14.11 -11.64 9.16
C THR A 114 -14.96 -10.69 10.00
N ARG A 115 -14.34 -9.97 10.94
CA ARG A 115 -15.07 -9.01 11.80
C ARG A 115 -15.71 -7.88 11.02
N ARG A 116 -15.09 -7.46 9.90
CA ARG A 116 -15.61 -6.39 9.04
C ARG A 116 -16.56 -6.87 7.95
N GLY A 117 -16.67 -8.18 7.73
CA GLY A 117 -17.48 -8.76 6.65
C GLY A 117 -16.95 -8.42 5.26
N TYR A 118 -15.63 -8.25 5.12
CA TYR A 118 -15.00 -7.96 3.84
C TYR A 118 -14.79 -9.24 3.04
N THR A 119 -15.07 -9.14 1.73
CA THR A 119 -15.01 -10.27 0.78
C THR A 119 -14.03 -10.02 -0.37
N PHE A 120 -13.36 -8.89 -0.41
CA PHE A 120 -12.35 -8.64 -1.43
C PHE A 120 -11.20 -9.66 -1.32
N PRO A 121 -10.63 -10.12 -2.46
CA PRO A 121 -9.56 -11.10 -2.48
C PRO A 121 -8.31 -10.59 -1.77
N ALA A 122 -8.03 -11.14 -0.59
CA ALA A 122 -6.90 -10.74 0.22
C ALA A 122 -5.92 -11.90 0.43
N ALA A 123 -4.66 -11.55 0.68
CA ALA A 123 -3.55 -12.48 0.85
C ALA A 123 -2.62 -11.99 1.96
N TRP A 124 -1.83 -12.89 2.54
CA TRP A 124 -0.75 -12.50 3.44
C TRP A 124 0.58 -12.44 2.69
N VAL A 125 1.31 -11.35 2.88
CA VAL A 125 2.61 -11.11 2.23
C VAL A 125 3.67 -12.01 2.85
N THR A 126 4.13 -13.00 2.09
CA THR A 126 5.29 -13.82 2.48
C THR A 126 6.60 -13.09 2.15
N PRO A 127 7.73 -13.51 2.76
CA PRO A 127 9.05 -12.98 2.38
C PRO A 127 9.37 -13.15 0.89
N GLU A 128 8.92 -14.26 0.27
CA GLU A 128 9.08 -14.53 -1.17
C GLU A 128 8.31 -13.52 -2.01
N PHE A 129 7.03 -13.29 -1.66
CA PHE A 129 6.20 -12.31 -2.34
C PHE A 129 6.78 -10.89 -2.19
N GLN A 130 7.22 -10.53 -0.97
CA GLN A 130 7.83 -9.22 -0.72
C GLN A 130 9.11 -8.99 -1.54
N ARG A 131 9.92 -10.03 -1.78
CA ARG A 131 11.11 -9.92 -2.65
C ARG A 131 10.74 -9.76 -4.12
N ALA A 132 9.70 -10.45 -4.57
CA ALA A 132 9.27 -10.42 -5.98
C ALA A 132 8.47 -9.15 -6.32
N LEU A 133 7.66 -8.67 -5.38
CA LEU A 133 6.86 -7.46 -5.50
C LEU A 133 6.96 -6.66 -4.20
N PRO A 134 8.00 -5.84 -4.04
CA PRO A 134 8.19 -5.02 -2.85
C PRO A 134 7.06 -4.01 -2.67
N LYS A 135 6.54 -3.90 -1.44
CA LYS A 135 5.53 -2.90 -1.08
C LYS A 135 6.12 -1.49 -1.21
N PRO A 136 5.49 -0.58 -1.96
CA PRO A 136 5.88 0.82 -1.97
C PRO A 136 5.72 1.48 -0.59
N ARG A 137 6.41 2.61 -0.39
CA ARG A 137 6.31 3.39 0.86
C ARG A 137 4.89 3.85 1.13
N GLY A 138 4.50 3.84 2.40
CA GLY A 138 3.18 4.26 2.88
C GLY A 138 2.18 3.12 3.07
N LEU A 139 1.08 3.42 3.76
CA LEU A 139 -0.11 2.58 3.90
C LEU A 139 -1.36 3.45 4.08
N PRO A 140 -2.49 3.06 3.48
CA PRO A 140 -2.58 2.04 2.42
C PRO A 140 -1.83 2.46 1.16
N VAL A 141 -1.55 1.49 0.26
CA VAL A 141 -1.08 1.79 -1.09
C VAL A 141 -2.05 1.15 -2.08
N THR A 142 -2.55 1.95 -3.01
CA THR A 142 -3.46 1.49 -4.06
C THR A 142 -2.80 1.69 -5.43
N ILE A 143 -2.69 0.62 -6.21
CA ILE A 143 -2.12 0.66 -7.55
C ILE A 143 -3.12 0.07 -8.53
N VAL A 144 -3.39 0.76 -9.62
CA VAL A 144 -4.17 0.23 -10.75
C VAL A 144 -3.23 -0.19 -11.86
N ARG A 145 -3.26 -1.47 -12.21
CA ARG A 145 -2.59 -2.05 -13.38
C ARG A 145 -3.60 -2.21 -14.50
N GLY A 146 -3.29 -1.63 -15.66
CA GLY A 146 -4.10 -1.74 -16.86
C GLY A 146 -3.99 -3.11 -17.54
N ARG A 147 -4.84 -3.34 -18.55
CA ARG A 147 -4.88 -4.57 -19.36
C ARG A 147 -3.55 -4.90 -20.05
N ASP A 148 -2.75 -3.87 -20.34
CA ASP A 148 -1.42 -3.96 -20.96
C ASP A 148 -0.30 -4.25 -19.95
N GLY A 149 -0.64 -4.50 -18.67
CA GLY A 149 0.33 -4.79 -17.62
C GLY A 149 1.05 -3.58 -17.04
N ARG A 150 0.65 -2.37 -17.42
CA ARG A 150 1.29 -1.13 -16.97
C ARG A 150 0.47 -0.43 -15.89
N VAL A 151 1.17 0.30 -15.02
CA VAL A 151 0.54 1.16 -14.00
C VAL A 151 -0.29 2.24 -14.69
N ARG A 152 -1.53 2.39 -14.28
CA ARG A 152 -2.43 3.48 -14.66
C ARG A 152 -2.47 4.56 -13.61
N GLN A 153 -2.46 4.16 -12.34
CA GLN A 153 -2.54 5.04 -11.19
C GLN A 153 -1.84 4.36 -10.00
N ALA A 154 -1.19 5.13 -9.15
CA ALA A 154 -0.62 4.65 -7.90
C ALA A 154 -0.71 5.75 -6.85
N GLU A 155 -1.28 5.43 -5.68
CA GLU A 155 -1.53 6.35 -4.58
C GLU A 155 -1.08 5.72 -3.26
N ALA A 156 -0.50 6.54 -2.39
CA ALA A 156 -0.19 6.15 -1.01
C ALA A 156 -0.95 7.04 -0.03
N GLY A 157 -1.46 6.42 1.04
CA GLY A 157 -2.27 7.11 2.04
C GLY A 157 -3.77 6.97 1.78
N GLN A 158 -4.53 7.79 2.47
CA GLN A 158 -5.99 7.75 2.41
C GLN A 158 -6.50 8.22 1.05
N LEU A 159 -7.37 7.40 0.44
CA LEU A 159 -8.23 7.79 -0.66
C LEU A 159 -9.62 8.13 -0.12
N PHE A 160 -10.28 9.14 -0.69
CA PHE A 160 -11.67 9.43 -0.41
C PHE A 160 -12.61 8.42 -1.11
N PRO A 161 -13.85 8.26 -0.63
CA PRO A 161 -14.79 7.30 -1.21
C PRO A 161 -14.96 7.45 -2.73
N GLU A 162 -15.09 8.69 -3.20
CA GLU A 162 -15.24 9.03 -4.62
C GLU A 162 -14.00 8.65 -5.45
N ASP A 163 -12.80 8.80 -4.89
CA ASP A 163 -11.54 8.44 -5.56
C ASP A 163 -11.43 6.92 -5.72
N VAL A 164 -11.82 6.16 -4.67
CA VAL A 164 -11.83 4.70 -4.74
C VAL A 164 -12.83 4.22 -5.80
N MET A 165 -14.04 4.77 -5.82
CA MET A 165 -15.06 4.39 -6.82
C MET A 165 -14.65 4.82 -8.23
N ALA A 166 -13.93 5.93 -8.38
CA ALA A 166 -13.42 6.40 -9.66
C ALA A 166 -12.35 5.46 -10.28
N LEU A 167 -11.77 4.53 -9.51
CA LEU A 167 -10.86 3.51 -10.07
C LEU A 167 -11.55 2.64 -11.13
N ALA A 168 -12.87 2.51 -11.08
CA ALA A 168 -13.68 1.79 -12.08
C ALA A 168 -13.56 2.37 -13.50
N ARG A 169 -13.18 3.65 -13.66
CA ARG A 169 -12.95 4.27 -14.98
C ARG A 169 -11.92 3.52 -15.84
N HIS A 170 -11.00 2.82 -15.20
CA HIS A 170 -9.96 2.05 -15.89
C HIS A 170 -10.47 0.74 -16.51
N LEU A 171 -11.73 0.35 -16.22
CA LEU A 171 -12.40 -0.81 -16.84
C LEU A 171 -12.93 -0.53 -18.27
N GLN A 172 -13.06 0.76 -18.63
CA GLN A 172 -13.57 1.20 -19.92
C GLN A 172 -12.55 1.01 -21.05
#